data_133460087722e9a124bfa5ea943f986b
#
_entry.id   133460087722e9a124bfa5ea943f986b
#
_cell.length_a   1.000
_cell.length_b   1.000
_cell.length_c   1.000
_cell.angle_alpha   90.00
_cell.angle_beta   90.00
_cell.angle_gamma   90.00
#
_symmetry.space_group_name_H-M   'P 1'
#
loop_
_entity.id
_entity.type
_entity.pdbx_description
1 polymer ?
#
loop_
_entity_poly.entity_id
_entity_poly.type
_entity_poly.pdbx_seq_one_letter_code
_entity_poly.pdbx_strand_id
1 'polypeptide(L)'
;MFVIKINTKNQRRPAVKETLQPGLAFEFKFKVPENKTVPHLFPEAAEFQLMPKVLATGYMVGLFEWTCIQAVNPHIDWPKEQTVGIGVQLTHLAATPPGLEVTVSARLEAVSGRKLTFSIVAHDGIEKISECKHERFVIDAEGFNSRLQKKIAQSGI
;
A
#
# COMPACT_ATOMS: atom_id res chain seq x y z
N MET A 1 -12.33 7.87 3.57
CA MET A 1 -11.74 6.71 4.27
C MET A 1 -12.32 5.43 3.65
N PHE A 2 -11.53 4.71 2.87
CA PHE A 2 -11.97 3.43 2.32
C PHE A 2 -11.74 2.33 3.35
N VAL A 3 -12.81 1.72 3.82
CA VAL A 3 -12.74 0.57 4.73
C VAL A 3 -13.17 -0.67 3.96
N ILE A 4 -12.22 -1.56 3.65
CA ILE A 4 -12.57 -2.90 3.19
C ILE A 4 -13.12 -3.67 4.41
N LYS A 5 -14.42 -4.01 4.41
CA LYS A 5 -14.99 -4.85 5.46
C LYS A 5 -14.41 -6.26 5.36
N ILE A 6 -13.44 -6.56 6.21
CA ILE A 6 -12.92 -7.91 6.39
C ILE A 6 -13.74 -8.55 7.51
N ASN A 7 -14.45 -9.63 7.17
CA ASN A 7 -15.21 -10.39 8.18
C ASN A 7 -14.23 -11.16 9.08
N THR A 8 -14.08 -10.69 10.32
CA THR A 8 -13.11 -11.20 11.31
C THR A 8 -13.56 -12.51 12.00
N LYS A 9 -14.65 -13.14 11.59
CA LYS A 9 -15.26 -14.29 12.30
C LYS A 9 -14.56 -15.64 12.14
N ASN A 10 -13.39 -15.74 11.51
CA ASN A 10 -12.67 -17.02 11.41
C ASN A 10 -11.22 -16.92 11.93
N GLN A 11 -11.07 -16.55 13.21
CA GLN A 11 -9.76 -16.39 13.88
C GLN A 11 -9.32 -17.68 14.57
N ARG A 12 -9.06 -18.77 13.81
CA ARG A 12 -8.34 -19.95 14.33
C ARG A 12 -6.98 -20.18 13.65
N ARG A 13 -6.40 -19.14 13.02
CA ARG A 13 -5.02 -19.21 12.53
C ARG A 13 -4.12 -18.40 13.46
N PRO A 14 -2.86 -18.87 13.69
CA PRO A 14 -1.94 -18.18 14.58
C PRO A 14 -1.74 -16.73 14.13
N ALA A 15 -1.44 -15.87 15.09
CA ALA A 15 -0.92 -14.54 14.87
C ALA A 15 0.29 -14.60 13.91
N VAL A 16 0.62 -13.46 13.29
CA VAL A 16 1.83 -13.29 12.49
C VAL A 16 3.08 -13.80 13.21
N LYS A 17 4.14 -14.12 12.47
CA LYS A 17 5.42 -14.57 13.07
C LYS A 17 5.91 -13.57 14.11
N GLU A 18 6.55 -14.06 15.15
CA GLU A 18 7.11 -13.24 16.25
C GLU A 18 8.14 -12.19 15.77
N THR A 19 8.74 -12.41 14.61
CA THR A 19 9.67 -11.46 13.99
C THR A 19 8.98 -10.21 13.41
N LEU A 20 7.66 -10.24 13.20
CA LEU A 20 6.89 -9.08 12.75
C LEU A 20 6.45 -8.27 13.96
N GLN A 21 7.28 -7.33 14.37
CA GLN A 21 7.09 -6.54 15.59
C GLN A 21 7.12 -5.03 15.30
N PRO A 22 6.47 -4.22 16.14
CA PRO A 22 6.63 -2.77 16.12
C PRO A 22 8.11 -2.36 16.14
N GLY A 23 8.45 -1.33 15.37
CA GLY A 23 9.83 -0.88 15.20
C GLY A 23 10.51 -1.40 13.94
N LEU A 24 9.94 -2.39 13.24
CA LEU A 24 10.41 -2.77 11.91
C LEU A 24 10.39 -1.55 10.99
N ALA A 25 11.55 -1.20 10.46
CA ALA A 25 11.71 -0.07 9.55
C ALA A 25 12.23 -0.56 8.19
N PHE A 26 11.77 0.07 7.13
CA PHE A 26 12.16 -0.25 5.77
C PHE A 26 12.21 1.02 4.93
N GLU A 27 13.24 1.14 4.11
CA GLU A 27 13.40 2.24 3.17
C GLU A 27 13.41 1.70 1.75
N PHE A 28 12.65 2.35 0.87
CA PHE A 28 12.59 2.02 -0.54
C PHE A 28 12.80 3.27 -1.39
N LYS A 29 13.63 3.15 -2.41
CA LYS A 29 13.92 4.22 -3.37
C LYS A 29 13.32 3.92 -4.70
N PHE A 30 12.63 4.89 -5.27
CA PHE A 30 11.90 4.75 -6.51
C PHE A 30 12.09 5.98 -7.40
N LYS A 31 12.74 5.79 -8.54
CA LYS A 31 12.84 6.85 -9.55
C LYS A 31 11.52 6.96 -10.30
N VAL A 32 10.89 8.12 -10.23
CA VAL A 32 9.57 8.34 -10.85
C VAL A 32 9.68 8.25 -12.38
N PRO A 33 9.01 7.28 -13.03
CA PRO A 33 8.98 7.20 -14.48
C PRO A 33 7.82 8.02 -15.05
N GLU A 34 7.88 8.34 -16.34
CA GLU A 34 6.81 9.08 -17.07
C GLU A 34 5.42 8.47 -16.89
N ASN A 35 5.33 7.13 -16.91
CA ASN A 35 4.05 6.41 -16.84
C ASN A 35 3.44 6.31 -15.42
N LYS A 36 4.01 6.98 -14.42
CA LYS A 36 3.45 7.10 -13.07
C LYS A 36 2.99 8.53 -12.75
N THR A 37 2.76 9.32 -13.77
CA THR A 37 2.24 10.68 -13.64
C THR A 37 0.73 10.74 -13.75
N VAL A 38 0.14 11.87 -13.36
CA VAL A 38 -1.31 12.08 -13.31
C VAL A 38 -2.04 11.72 -14.62
N PRO A 39 -1.55 12.11 -15.84
CA PRO A 39 -2.20 11.71 -17.09
C PRO A 39 -2.31 10.20 -17.31
N HIS A 40 -1.49 9.40 -16.63
CA HIS A 40 -1.47 7.94 -16.78
C HIS A 40 -2.38 7.19 -15.80
N LEU A 41 -3.01 7.88 -14.82
CA LEU A 41 -3.92 7.23 -13.87
C LEU A 41 -5.13 6.64 -14.57
N PHE A 42 -5.81 7.46 -15.36
CA PHE A 42 -6.96 7.08 -16.18
C PHE A 42 -6.81 7.72 -17.56
N PRO A 43 -6.20 7.00 -18.53
CA PRO A 43 -5.97 7.53 -19.88
C PRO A 43 -7.25 8.00 -20.59
N GLU A 44 -8.39 7.41 -20.24
CA GLU A 44 -9.71 7.77 -20.75
C GLU A 44 -10.32 9.05 -20.15
N ALA A 45 -9.78 9.54 -19.04
CA ALA A 45 -10.27 10.76 -18.39
C ALA A 45 -9.59 12.01 -18.99
N ALA A 46 -10.36 12.79 -19.75
CA ALA A 46 -9.85 13.99 -20.42
C ALA A 46 -9.26 15.01 -19.43
N GLU A 47 -9.82 15.10 -18.24
CA GLU A 47 -9.35 15.99 -17.16
C GLU A 47 -7.92 15.67 -16.76
N PHE A 48 -7.59 14.38 -16.59
CA PHE A 48 -6.23 13.98 -16.24
C PHE A 48 -5.21 14.26 -17.33
N GLN A 49 -5.62 14.24 -18.61
CA GLN A 49 -4.73 14.53 -19.73
C GLN A 49 -4.27 16.00 -19.74
N LEU A 50 -5.04 16.89 -19.13
CA LEU A 50 -4.74 18.33 -19.02
C LEU A 50 -3.93 18.68 -17.77
N MET A 51 -3.73 17.73 -16.86
CA MET A 51 -3.02 17.98 -15.60
C MET A 51 -1.50 17.86 -15.74
N PRO A 52 -0.73 18.48 -14.82
CA PRO A 52 0.73 18.40 -14.84
C PRO A 52 1.24 16.96 -14.78
N LYS A 53 2.35 16.70 -15.48
CA LYS A 53 3.07 15.42 -15.46
C LYS A 53 3.93 15.32 -14.18
N VAL A 54 3.29 15.02 -13.07
CA VAL A 54 3.92 14.80 -11.77
C VAL A 54 3.43 13.48 -11.19
N LEU A 55 4.18 12.91 -10.23
CA LEU A 55 3.80 11.68 -9.54
C LEU A 55 2.34 11.79 -9.05
N ALA A 56 1.49 10.92 -9.52
CA ALA A 56 0.08 10.96 -9.14
C ALA A 56 -0.12 10.44 -7.71
N THR A 57 -1.05 11.04 -6.98
CA THR A 57 -1.40 10.61 -5.62
C THR A 57 -1.78 9.12 -5.57
N GLY A 58 -2.52 8.61 -6.55
CA GLY A 58 -2.87 7.19 -6.62
C GLY A 58 -1.67 6.28 -6.79
N TYR A 59 -0.68 6.67 -7.60
CA TYR A 59 0.57 5.92 -7.72
C TYR A 59 1.45 6.03 -6.46
N MET A 60 1.41 7.18 -5.77
CA MET A 60 2.11 7.34 -4.49
C MET A 60 1.54 6.40 -3.43
N VAL A 61 0.21 6.24 -3.36
CA VAL A 61 -0.42 5.22 -2.50
C VAL A 61 0.09 3.83 -2.85
N GLY A 62 0.09 3.45 -4.13
CA GLY A 62 0.62 2.16 -4.58
C GLY A 62 2.10 1.96 -4.22
N LEU A 63 2.92 3.00 -4.28
CA LEU A 63 4.32 2.98 -3.87
C LEU A 63 4.46 2.72 -2.36
N PHE A 64 3.61 3.31 -1.54
CA PHE A 64 3.58 3.07 -0.08
C PHE A 64 3.13 1.64 0.24
N GLU A 65 2.11 1.15 -0.45
CA GLU A 65 1.71 -0.26 -0.34
C GLU A 65 2.86 -1.21 -0.66
N TRP A 66 3.54 -0.97 -1.78
CA TRP A 66 4.67 -1.79 -2.20
C TRP A 66 5.83 -1.77 -1.20
N THR A 67 6.16 -0.59 -0.66
CA THR A 67 7.17 -0.44 0.41
C THR A 67 6.81 -1.29 1.63
N CYS A 68 5.57 -1.23 2.09
CA CYS A 68 5.11 -2.03 3.23
C CYS A 68 5.08 -3.54 2.93
N ILE A 69 4.71 -3.95 1.72
CA ILE A 69 4.76 -5.35 1.28
C ILE A 69 6.20 -5.88 1.36
N GLN A 70 7.18 -5.13 0.85
CA GLN A 70 8.59 -5.53 0.92
C GLN A 70 9.08 -5.64 2.36
N ALA A 71 8.67 -4.71 3.24
CA ALA A 71 9.01 -4.75 4.66
C ALA A 71 8.47 -6.00 5.36
N VAL A 72 7.24 -6.43 5.01
CA VAL A 72 6.53 -7.52 5.71
C VAL A 72 6.88 -8.91 5.17
N ASN A 73 7.08 -9.05 3.87
CA ASN A 73 7.23 -10.37 3.22
C ASN A 73 8.26 -11.30 3.88
N PRO A 74 9.42 -10.85 4.40
CA PRO A 74 10.36 -11.72 5.12
C PRO A 74 9.80 -12.29 6.43
N HIS A 75 8.74 -11.69 6.96
CA HIS A 75 8.17 -11.97 8.28
C HIS A 75 6.82 -12.70 8.21
N ILE A 76 6.38 -13.14 7.04
CA ILE A 76 5.18 -13.95 6.81
C ILE A 76 5.51 -15.16 5.93
N ASP A 77 4.56 -16.05 5.72
CA ASP A 77 4.73 -17.20 4.82
C ASP A 77 4.37 -16.82 3.38
N TRP A 78 5.12 -15.85 2.82
CA TRP A 78 4.96 -15.45 1.43
C TRP A 78 5.30 -16.61 0.46
N PRO A 79 4.51 -16.87 -0.59
CA PRO A 79 3.30 -16.16 -1.04
C PRO A 79 1.96 -16.72 -0.49
N LYS A 80 1.97 -17.70 0.41
CA LYS A 80 0.75 -18.26 1.02
C LYS A 80 0.03 -17.25 1.90
N GLU A 81 0.79 -16.46 2.64
CA GLU A 81 0.30 -15.28 3.33
C GLU A 81 0.70 -14.04 2.53
N GLN A 82 -0.21 -13.08 2.47
CA GLN A 82 -0.03 -11.81 1.79
C GLN A 82 -0.60 -10.68 2.64
N THR A 83 -0.30 -9.43 2.32
CA THR A 83 -0.94 -8.31 2.96
C THR A 83 -1.78 -7.52 1.96
N VAL A 84 -2.96 -7.09 2.40
CA VAL A 84 -3.83 -6.18 1.66
C VAL A 84 -3.96 -4.86 2.41
N GLY A 85 -4.02 -3.74 1.68
CA GLY A 85 -4.31 -2.43 2.25
C GLY A 85 -5.76 -2.37 2.72
N ILE A 86 -5.99 -1.87 3.94
CA ILE A 86 -7.33 -1.73 4.54
C ILE A 86 -7.64 -0.31 4.96
N GLY A 87 -6.64 0.56 5.00
CA GLY A 87 -6.81 1.97 5.32
C GLY A 87 -5.59 2.78 4.93
N VAL A 88 -5.82 3.98 4.43
CA VAL A 88 -4.78 4.94 4.11
C VAL A 88 -5.25 6.34 4.45
N GLN A 89 -4.40 7.08 5.14
CA GLN A 89 -4.56 8.50 5.41
C GLN A 89 -3.24 9.17 5.12
N LEU A 90 -3.19 9.94 4.05
CA LEU A 90 -1.96 10.57 3.58
C LEU A 90 -2.18 12.05 3.27
N THR A 91 -1.09 12.79 3.28
CA THR A 91 -0.96 14.13 2.71
C THR A 91 -0.17 14.03 1.40
N HIS A 92 -0.45 14.89 0.44
CA HIS A 92 0.39 15.11 -0.74
C HIS A 92 0.85 16.58 -0.68
N LEU A 93 2.07 16.80 -0.20
CA LEU A 93 2.55 18.11 0.21
C LEU A 93 3.26 18.85 -0.92
N ALA A 94 3.90 18.11 -1.84
CA ALA A 94 4.66 18.69 -2.94
C ALA A 94 4.62 17.80 -4.18
N ALA A 95 4.73 18.42 -5.35
CA ALA A 95 4.71 17.75 -6.64
C ALA A 95 6.10 17.23 -7.00
N THR A 96 6.17 15.98 -7.47
CA THR A 96 7.42 15.34 -7.88
C THR A 96 7.38 15.05 -9.40
N PRO A 97 8.23 15.69 -10.21
CA PRO A 97 8.32 15.41 -11.64
C PRO A 97 9.00 14.05 -11.93
N PRO A 98 8.77 13.46 -13.11
CA PRO A 98 9.53 12.29 -13.56
C PRO A 98 11.04 12.56 -13.53
N GLY A 99 11.80 11.50 -13.21
CA GLY A 99 13.25 11.55 -13.13
C GLY A 99 13.81 11.81 -11.73
N LEU A 100 13.03 12.40 -10.81
CA LEU A 100 13.43 12.46 -9.41
C LEU A 100 13.29 11.09 -8.72
N GLU A 101 14.14 10.85 -7.73
CA GLU A 101 14.09 9.67 -6.89
C GLU A 101 13.32 9.97 -5.61
N VAL A 102 12.23 9.24 -5.39
CA VAL A 102 11.48 9.29 -4.13
C VAL A 102 12.04 8.25 -3.18
N THR A 103 12.42 8.68 -1.99
CA THR A 103 12.75 7.81 -0.86
C THR A 103 11.53 7.69 0.04
N VAL A 104 11.04 6.47 0.22
CA VAL A 104 9.92 6.13 1.10
C VAL A 104 10.45 5.41 2.33
N SER A 105 10.26 6.01 3.51
CA SER A 105 10.64 5.43 4.79
C SER A 105 9.39 4.98 5.53
N ALA A 106 9.22 3.67 5.70
CA ALA A 106 8.10 3.05 6.38
C ALA A 106 8.54 2.46 7.72
N ARG A 107 7.72 2.65 8.75
CA ARG A 107 7.92 2.08 10.09
C ARG A 107 6.64 1.40 10.55
N LEU A 108 6.75 0.15 10.99
CA LEU A 108 5.66 -0.58 11.62
C LEU A 108 5.47 -0.07 13.05
N GLU A 109 4.35 0.57 13.32
CA GLU A 109 4.04 1.18 14.61
C GLU A 109 3.27 0.23 15.53
N ALA A 110 2.39 -0.60 14.97
CA ALA A 110 1.58 -1.52 15.75
C ALA A 110 1.25 -2.80 14.99
N VAL A 111 1.18 -3.90 15.74
CA VAL A 111 0.68 -5.20 15.31
C VAL A 111 -0.47 -5.58 16.24
N SER A 112 -1.68 -5.77 15.69
CA SER A 112 -2.86 -6.21 16.45
C SER A 112 -3.48 -7.42 15.75
N GLY A 113 -3.09 -8.62 16.20
CA GLY A 113 -3.42 -9.86 15.52
C GLY A 113 -2.80 -9.88 14.12
N ARG A 114 -3.64 -9.80 13.09
CA ARG A 114 -3.24 -9.76 11.68
C ARG A 114 -3.27 -8.34 11.08
N LYS A 115 -3.64 -7.34 11.85
CA LYS A 115 -3.66 -5.93 11.45
C LYS A 115 -2.31 -5.30 11.73
N LEU A 116 -1.76 -4.62 10.75
CA LEU A 116 -0.50 -3.89 10.78
C LEU A 116 -0.77 -2.41 10.56
N THR A 117 -0.16 -1.55 11.39
CA THR A 117 -0.26 -0.09 11.24
C THR A 117 1.13 0.48 10.99
N PHE A 118 1.29 1.20 9.89
CA PHE A 118 2.53 1.86 9.50
C PHE A 118 2.41 3.36 9.57
N SER A 119 3.51 4.02 9.96
CA SER A 119 3.81 5.41 9.62
C SER A 119 4.77 5.44 8.43
N ILE A 120 4.54 6.36 7.50
CA ILE A 120 5.33 6.48 6.29
C ILE A 120 5.64 7.96 6.04
N VAL A 121 6.88 8.23 5.68
CA VAL A 121 7.31 9.55 5.20
C VAL A 121 7.95 9.36 3.82
N ALA A 122 7.65 10.25 2.88
CA ALA A 122 8.28 10.25 1.57
C ALA A 122 8.94 11.60 1.27
N HIS A 123 10.11 11.54 0.64
CA HIS A 123 10.93 12.67 0.26
C HIS A 123 11.48 12.49 -1.15
N ASP A 124 11.52 13.54 -1.97
CA ASP A 124 11.95 13.45 -3.37
C ASP A 124 13.40 13.92 -3.61
N GLY A 125 14.17 14.07 -2.52
CA GLY A 125 15.54 14.59 -2.54
C GLY A 125 15.62 16.11 -2.40
N ILE A 126 14.54 16.84 -2.66
CA ILE A 126 14.41 18.29 -2.52
C ILE A 126 13.63 18.63 -1.27
N GLU A 127 12.47 18.01 -1.10
CA GLU A 127 11.55 18.28 0.00
C GLU A 127 10.71 17.06 0.41
N LYS A 128 10.08 17.14 1.56
CA LYS A 128 9.10 16.13 2.00
C LYS A 128 7.84 16.25 1.18
N ILE A 129 7.46 15.15 0.52
CA ILE A 129 6.29 15.11 -0.38
C ILE A 129 5.06 14.48 0.24
N SER A 130 5.20 13.67 1.31
CA SER A 130 4.07 13.02 1.95
C SER A 130 4.38 12.57 3.38
N GLU A 131 3.33 12.58 4.21
CA GLU A 131 3.22 11.81 5.44
C GLU A 131 1.98 10.92 5.34
N CYS A 132 2.09 9.68 5.83
CA CYS A 132 1.00 8.72 5.70
C CYS A 132 0.89 7.81 6.92
N LYS A 133 -0.35 7.56 7.35
CA LYS A 133 -0.71 6.41 8.16
C LYS A 133 -1.35 5.37 7.26
N HIS A 134 -0.77 4.16 7.22
CA HIS A 134 -1.24 3.08 6.37
C HIS A 134 -1.53 1.82 7.18
N GLU A 135 -2.71 1.27 6.99
CA GLU A 135 -3.14 0.05 7.67
C GLU A 135 -3.23 -1.10 6.66
N ARG A 136 -2.62 -2.23 7.01
CA ARG A 136 -2.63 -3.44 6.22
C ARG A 136 -3.14 -4.62 7.03
N PHE A 137 -3.60 -5.66 6.35
CA PHE A 137 -4.07 -6.88 7.00
C PHE A 137 -3.41 -8.11 6.36
N VAL A 138 -2.86 -9.00 7.17
CA VAL A 138 -2.28 -10.26 6.70
C VAL A 138 -3.40 -11.24 6.38
N ILE A 139 -3.47 -11.69 5.14
CA ILE A 139 -4.47 -12.63 4.64
C ILE A 139 -3.83 -13.99 4.33
N ASP A 140 -4.65 -15.04 4.37
CA ASP A 140 -4.39 -16.29 3.69
C ASP A 140 -4.85 -16.17 2.25
N ALA A 141 -3.93 -16.34 1.30
CA ALA A 141 -4.19 -16.05 -0.12
C ALA A 141 -5.27 -16.99 -0.69
N GLU A 142 -5.25 -18.27 -0.34
CA GLU A 142 -6.23 -19.26 -0.81
C GLU A 142 -7.64 -18.93 -0.31
N GLY A 143 -7.78 -18.69 1.00
CA GLY A 143 -9.07 -18.32 1.59
C GLY A 143 -9.59 -16.97 1.09
N PHE A 144 -8.70 -16.02 0.80
CA PHE A 144 -9.08 -14.75 0.19
C PHE A 144 -9.62 -14.95 -1.23
N ASN A 145 -8.89 -15.70 -2.06
CA ASN A 145 -9.28 -16.00 -3.44
C ASN A 145 -10.60 -16.79 -3.48
N SER A 146 -10.80 -17.76 -2.59
CA SER A 146 -12.07 -18.51 -2.50
C SER A 146 -13.26 -17.59 -2.24
N ARG A 147 -13.11 -16.58 -1.37
CA ARG A 147 -14.15 -15.58 -1.12
C ARG A 147 -14.39 -14.68 -2.34
N LEU A 148 -13.31 -14.30 -3.04
CA LEU A 148 -13.41 -13.54 -4.27
C LEU A 148 -14.18 -14.28 -5.35
N GLN A 149 -13.90 -15.58 -5.56
CA GLN A 149 -14.63 -16.41 -6.52
C GLN A 149 -16.13 -16.51 -6.19
N LYS A 150 -16.48 -16.62 -4.91
CA LYS A 150 -17.91 -16.59 -4.49
C LYS A 150 -18.57 -15.26 -4.83
N LYS A 151 -17.87 -14.13 -4.65
CA LYS A 151 -18.40 -12.81 -5.01
C LYS A 151 -18.58 -12.68 -6.53
N ILE A 152 -17.64 -13.17 -7.33
CA ILE A 152 -17.73 -13.19 -8.79
C ILE A 152 -18.96 -14.00 -9.23
N ALA A 153 -19.12 -15.22 -8.69
CA ALA A 153 -20.27 -16.06 -9.00
C ALA A 153 -21.62 -15.41 -8.65
N GLN A 154 -21.67 -14.60 -7.60
CA GLN A 154 -22.88 -13.86 -7.21
C GLN A 154 -23.14 -12.62 -8.09
N SER A 155 -22.09 -12.07 -8.73
CA SER A 155 -22.22 -10.85 -9.55
C SER A 155 -22.70 -11.09 -10.98
N GLY A 156 -22.67 -12.35 -11.46
CA GLY A 156 -23.07 -12.72 -12.82
C GLY A 156 -22.07 -12.29 -13.92
N ILE A 157 -20.83 -11.88 -13.55
CA ILE A 157 -19.73 -11.56 -14.49
C ILE A 157 -18.78 -12.74 -14.66
#